data_cc81c147e96cef7e1bdc8c684ccd94e9
#
_entry.id   cc81c147e96cef7e1bdc8c684ccd94e9
#
_cell.length_a   1.000
_cell.length_b   1.000
_cell.length_c   1.000
_cell.angle_alpha   90.00
_cell.angle_beta   90.00
_cell.angle_gamma   90.00
#
_symmetry.space_group_name_H-M   'P 1'
#
loop_
_entity.id
_entity.type
_entity.pdbx_description
1 polymer ?
#
loop_
_entity_poly.entity_id
_entity_poly.type
_entity_poly.pdbx_seq_one_letter_code
_entity_poly.pdbx_strand_id
1 'polypeptide(L)'
;MFTKLAAKSDLPPINEVKELPCNGKQICVVNLNGEIHTMENTCLHMGGPLGEGVIEKGKVICPWHGWAWDPITGQGPGPSAKVAVYPVRIEADDVLIEI
;
A
#
# COMPACT_ATOMS: atom_id res chain seq x y z
N MET A 1 5.93 -8.36 -14.72
CA MET A 1 7.38 -8.29 -14.48
C MET A 1 7.66 -7.57 -13.16
N PHE A 2 8.50 -8.15 -12.33
CA PHE A 2 8.86 -7.51 -11.06
C PHE A 2 9.86 -6.39 -11.30
N THR A 3 9.62 -5.26 -10.68
CA THR A 3 10.44 -4.05 -10.79
C THR A 3 10.88 -3.65 -9.40
N LYS A 4 12.10 -3.18 -9.24
CA LYS A 4 12.58 -2.73 -7.93
C LYS A 4 11.78 -1.50 -7.49
N LEU A 5 11.18 -1.59 -6.31
CA LEU A 5 10.47 -0.48 -5.69
C LEU A 5 11.41 0.31 -4.79
N ALA A 6 12.17 -0.39 -3.94
CA ALA A 6 12.97 0.26 -2.92
C ALA A 6 13.93 -0.74 -2.29
N ALA A 7 14.80 -0.26 -1.39
CA ALA A 7 15.59 -1.14 -0.54
C ALA A 7 14.76 -1.50 0.70
N LYS A 8 15.10 -2.60 1.35
CA LYS A 8 14.42 -3.03 2.58
C LYS A 8 14.45 -1.94 3.65
N SER A 9 15.52 -1.17 3.71
CA SER A 9 15.66 -0.08 4.68
C SER A 9 14.67 1.07 4.46
N ASP A 10 14.03 1.12 3.28
CA ASP A 10 13.05 2.15 2.97
C ASP A 10 11.63 1.76 3.39
N LEU A 11 11.42 0.54 3.88
CA LEU A 11 10.09 0.07 4.25
C LEU A 11 9.57 0.78 5.50
N PRO A 12 8.23 0.95 5.62
CA PRO A 12 7.66 1.57 6.81
C PRO A 12 7.85 0.69 8.05
N PRO A 13 7.84 1.29 9.24
CA PRO A 13 7.82 0.52 10.48
C PRO A 13 6.59 -0.37 10.58
N ILE A 14 6.63 -1.34 11.49
CA ILE A 14 5.54 -2.28 11.66
C ILE A 14 4.22 -1.55 11.96
N ASN A 15 3.17 -1.97 11.27
CA ASN A 15 1.82 -1.40 11.36
C ASN A 15 1.73 0.07 10.97
N GLU A 16 2.59 0.48 10.03
CA GLU A 16 2.52 1.81 9.41
C GLU A 16 2.51 1.70 7.90
N VAL A 17 2.18 2.80 7.23
CA VAL A 17 2.16 2.89 5.78
C VAL A 17 3.14 3.95 5.32
N LYS A 18 3.51 3.89 4.03
CA LYS A 18 4.44 4.85 3.45
C LYS A 18 4.21 4.93 1.95
N GLU A 19 4.40 6.11 1.38
CA GLU A 19 4.39 6.26 -0.08
C GLU A 19 5.79 6.05 -0.61
N LEU A 20 5.92 5.22 -1.65
CA LEU A 20 7.19 5.05 -2.35
C LEU A 20 6.95 5.15 -3.85
N PRO A 21 7.81 5.87 -4.59
CA PRO A 21 7.60 6.05 -6.02
C PRO A 21 8.03 4.82 -6.81
N CYS A 22 7.28 4.54 -7.88
CA CYS A 22 7.63 3.47 -8.82
C CYS A 22 7.01 3.79 -10.17
N ASN A 23 7.84 3.83 -11.21
CA ASN A 23 7.38 4.07 -12.59
C ASN A 23 6.49 5.31 -12.74
N GLY A 24 6.84 6.39 -12.04
CA GLY A 24 6.14 7.66 -12.18
C GLY A 24 4.87 7.79 -11.35
N LYS A 25 4.57 6.83 -10.48
CA LYS A 25 3.42 6.93 -9.57
C LYS A 25 3.84 6.57 -8.15
N GLN A 26 3.04 7.01 -7.19
CA GLN A 26 3.26 6.67 -5.79
C GLN A 26 2.54 5.36 -5.46
N ILE A 27 3.23 4.51 -4.74
CA ILE A 27 2.69 3.22 -4.30
C ILE A 27 2.51 3.27 -2.79
N CYS A 28 1.36 2.80 -2.31
CA CYS A 28 1.13 2.67 -0.87
C CYS A 28 1.76 1.37 -0.40
N VAL A 29 2.76 1.48 0.47
CA VAL A 29 3.45 0.33 1.04
C VAL A 29 2.98 0.16 2.48
N VAL A 30 2.54 -1.05 2.80
CA VAL A 30 1.90 -1.36 4.08
C VAL A 30 2.73 -2.41 4.80
N ASN A 31 3.10 -2.13 6.05
CA ASN A 31 3.74 -3.13 6.89
C ASN A 31 2.70 -3.61 7.91
N LEU A 32 2.02 -4.70 7.56
CA LEU A 32 0.95 -5.25 8.39
C LEU A 32 1.51 -6.38 9.24
N ASN A 33 1.77 -6.10 10.50
CA ASN A 33 2.31 -7.08 11.45
C ASN A 33 3.61 -7.73 10.95
N GLY A 34 4.43 -6.99 10.20
CA GLY A 34 5.69 -7.50 9.66
C GLY A 34 5.58 -8.03 8.24
N GLU A 35 4.38 -8.18 7.70
CA GLU A 35 4.16 -8.58 6.31
C GLU A 35 4.02 -7.36 5.43
N ILE A 36 4.73 -7.33 4.31
CA ILE A 36 4.71 -6.19 3.41
C ILE A 36 3.68 -6.42 2.30
N HIS A 37 2.79 -5.44 2.14
CA HIS A 37 1.81 -5.43 1.06
C HIS A 37 1.93 -4.11 0.31
N THR A 38 1.63 -4.13 -0.98
CA THR A 38 1.68 -2.93 -1.81
C THR A 38 0.37 -2.78 -2.56
N MET A 39 -0.12 -1.54 -2.62
CA MET A 39 -1.41 -1.27 -3.23
C MET A 39 -1.43 0.12 -3.87
N GLU A 40 -2.48 0.39 -4.64
CA GLU A 40 -2.71 1.71 -5.23
C GLU A 40 -2.74 2.76 -4.13
N ASN A 41 -2.06 3.88 -4.35
CA ASN A 41 -1.97 4.95 -3.36
C ASN A 41 -3.17 5.88 -3.37
N THR A 42 -3.97 5.86 -4.43
CA THR A 42 -5.09 6.79 -4.59
C THR A 42 -6.38 6.18 -4.08
N CYS A 43 -6.98 6.82 -3.08
CA CYS A 43 -8.29 6.42 -2.56
C CYS A 43 -9.36 6.74 -3.61
N LEU A 44 -10.21 5.77 -3.93
CA LEU A 44 -11.26 5.96 -4.94
C LEU A 44 -12.30 6.99 -4.54
N HIS A 45 -12.45 7.27 -3.24
CA HIS A 45 -13.45 8.24 -2.78
C HIS A 45 -13.15 9.64 -3.30
N MET A 46 -12.00 10.22 -2.91
CA MET A 46 -11.68 11.60 -3.28
C MET A 46 -10.23 11.76 -3.74
N GLY A 47 -9.54 10.67 -4.03
CA GLY A 47 -8.16 10.74 -4.47
C GLY A 47 -7.13 10.92 -3.38
N GLY A 48 -7.52 10.73 -2.11
CA GLY A 48 -6.59 10.89 -0.99
C GLY A 48 -5.44 9.89 -1.03
N PRO A 49 -4.27 10.30 -0.51
CA PRO A 49 -3.07 9.45 -0.54
C PRO A 49 -3.10 8.41 0.57
N LEU A 50 -3.34 7.15 0.21
CA LEU A 50 -3.42 6.05 1.19
C LEU A 50 -2.11 5.86 1.96
N GLY A 51 -0.98 6.14 1.33
CA GLY A 51 0.33 6.02 1.98
C GLY A 51 0.60 7.07 3.04
N GLU A 52 -0.29 8.06 3.20
CA GLU A 52 -0.21 9.02 4.30
C GLU A 52 -1.25 8.75 5.38
N GLY A 53 -1.95 7.64 5.26
CA GLY A 53 -2.96 7.25 6.24
C GLY A 53 -2.37 6.49 7.41
N VAL A 54 -3.22 5.73 8.07
CA VAL A 54 -2.84 4.89 9.23
C VAL A 54 -3.44 3.51 9.06
N ILE A 55 -2.96 2.56 9.86
CA ILE A 55 -3.53 1.21 9.90
C ILE A 55 -4.38 1.09 11.16
N GLU A 56 -5.64 0.67 10.99
CA GLU A 56 -6.53 0.37 12.10
C GLU A 56 -7.26 -0.93 11.79
N LYS A 57 -7.23 -1.86 12.73
CA LYS A 57 -7.91 -3.16 12.62
C LYS A 57 -7.56 -3.89 11.32
N GLY A 58 -6.29 -3.81 10.92
CA GLY A 58 -5.80 -4.49 9.73
C GLY A 58 -6.13 -3.81 8.41
N LYS A 59 -6.67 -2.59 8.45
CA LYS A 59 -7.02 -1.85 7.25
C LYS A 59 -6.29 -0.53 7.17
N VAL A 60 -6.05 -0.07 5.93
CA VAL A 60 -5.45 1.24 5.68
C VAL A 60 -6.57 2.27 5.64
N ILE A 61 -6.45 3.29 6.47
CA ILE A 61 -7.46 4.33 6.59
C ILE A 61 -7.03 5.56 5.80
N CYS A 62 -7.84 5.97 4.84
CA CYS A 62 -7.59 7.15 4.03
C CYS A 62 -7.60 8.40 4.92
N PRO A 63 -6.56 9.27 4.84
CA PRO A 63 -6.49 10.42 5.73
C PRO A 63 -7.54 11.50 5.43
N TRP A 64 -8.20 11.44 4.27
CA TRP A 64 -9.14 12.50 3.90
C TRP A 64 -10.55 12.29 4.46
N HIS A 65 -11.10 11.08 4.37
CA HIS A 65 -12.48 10.86 4.80
C HIS A 65 -12.66 9.56 5.59
N GLY A 66 -11.55 8.90 5.93
CA GLY A 66 -11.61 7.74 6.81
C GLY A 66 -12.09 6.45 6.16
N TRP A 67 -12.11 6.37 4.82
CA TRP A 67 -12.46 5.11 4.16
C TRP A 67 -11.38 4.07 4.46
N ALA A 68 -11.83 2.84 4.76
CA ALA A 68 -10.94 1.75 5.14
C ALA A 68 -10.72 0.81 3.97
N TRP A 69 -9.46 0.48 3.68
CA TRP A 69 -9.08 -0.37 2.55
C TRP A 69 -8.29 -1.58 3.03
N ASP A 70 -8.65 -2.76 2.54
CA ASP A 70 -7.93 -4.00 2.87
C ASP A 70 -6.65 -4.05 2.04
N PRO A 71 -5.45 -4.02 2.67
CA PRO A 71 -4.21 -4.02 1.91
C PRO A 71 -3.90 -5.36 1.24
N ILE A 72 -4.58 -6.43 1.62
CA ILE A 72 -4.36 -7.74 1.03
C ILE A 72 -5.18 -7.90 -0.26
N THR A 73 -6.44 -7.47 -0.25
CA THR A 73 -7.34 -7.67 -1.37
C THR A 73 -7.64 -6.41 -2.17
N GLY A 74 -7.40 -5.23 -1.59
CA GLY A 74 -7.75 -3.95 -2.19
C GLY A 74 -9.20 -3.55 -1.95
N GLN A 75 -9.97 -4.36 -1.22
CA GLN A 75 -11.39 -4.11 -1.00
C GLN A 75 -11.60 -2.90 -0.09
N GLY A 76 -12.47 -1.99 -0.53
CA GLY A 76 -12.86 -0.82 0.25
C GLY A 76 -14.28 -0.97 0.78
N PRO A 77 -14.87 0.16 1.23
CA PRO A 77 -16.25 0.13 1.72
C PRO A 77 -17.21 -0.13 0.56
N GLY A 78 -18.11 -1.07 0.76
CA GLY A 78 -19.08 -1.43 -0.24
C GLY A 78 -18.56 -2.44 -1.25
N PRO A 79 -19.45 -3.13 -1.94
CA PRO A 79 -19.07 -4.27 -2.79
C PRO A 79 -18.32 -3.90 -4.06
N SER A 80 -18.45 -2.67 -4.53
CA SER A 80 -17.82 -2.23 -5.78
C SER A 80 -16.53 -1.44 -5.58
N ALA A 81 -16.19 -1.06 -4.35
CA ALA A 81 -15.03 -0.24 -4.08
C ALA A 81 -13.80 -1.13 -3.93
N LYS A 82 -12.91 -1.07 -4.91
CA LYS A 82 -11.70 -1.89 -4.90
C LYS A 82 -10.58 -1.14 -5.60
N VAL A 83 -9.39 -1.16 -5.00
CA VAL A 83 -8.19 -0.61 -5.62
C VAL A 83 -7.23 -1.75 -5.97
N ALA A 84 -6.30 -1.49 -6.88
CA ALA A 84 -5.31 -2.49 -7.28
C ALA A 84 -4.39 -2.83 -6.11
N VAL A 85 -4.03 -4.10 -6.00
CA VAL A 85 -2.94 -4.55 -5.15
C VAL A 85 -1.88 -5.16 -6.04
N TYR A 86 -0.62 -5.04 -5.65
CA TYR A 86 0.50 -5.48 -6.47
C TYR A 86 1.25 -6.59 -5.73
N PRO A 87 1.58 -7.70 -6.41
CA PRO A 87 2.43 -8.72 -5.81
C PRO A 87 3.78 -8.12 -5.40
N VAL A 88 4.28 -8.51 -4.24
CA VAL A 88 5.54 -8.02 -3.71
C VAL A 88 6.46 -9.20 -3.43
N ARG A 89 7.76 -9.00 -3.73
CA ARG A 89 8.79 -10.00 -3.47
C ARG A 89 9.98 -9.31 -2.84
N ILE A 90 10.55 -9.91 -1.81
CA ILE A 90 11.76 -9.38 -1.20
C ILE A 90 12.90 -10.34 -1.54
N GLU A 91 13.93 -9.83 -2.22
CA GLU A 91 15.10 -10.61 -2.61
C GLU A 91 16.34 -9.91 -2.08
N ALA A 92 17.07 -10.56 -1.16
CA ALA A 92 18.20 -9.97 -0.45
C ALA A 92 17.73 -8.66 0.20
N ASP A 93 18.30 -7.52 -0.19
CA ASP A 93 17.93 -6.23 0.37
C ASP A 93 17.01 -5.42 -0.54
N ASP A 94 16.49 -6.03 -1.60
CA ASP A 94 15.63 -5.35 -2.57
C ASP A 94 14.17 -5.74 -2.40
N VAL A 95 13.30 -4.75 -2.50
CA VAL A 95 11.85 -4.93 -2.52
C VAL A 95 11.37 -4.75 -3.95
N LEU A 96 10.75 -5.78 -4.51
CA LEU A 96 10.29 -5.79 -5.89
C LEU A 96 8.78 -5.88 -5.93
N ILE A 97 8.16 -5.20 -6.90
CA ILE A 97 6.71 -5.29 -7.10
C ILE A 97 6.41 -5.60 -8.57
N GLU A 98 5.30 -6.26 -8.79
CA GLU A 98 4.80 -6.52 -10.13
C GLU A 98 3.76 -5.47 -10.48
N ILE A 99 4.13 -4.58 -11.39
CA ILE A 99 3.29 -3.44 -11.72
C ILE A 99 3.27 -3.21 -13.25
#